data_c81a0dc0f7e1b7d1f29a247329749ce9
#
_entry.id   c81a0dc0f7e1b7d1f29a247329749ce9
#
_cell.length_a   1.000
_cell.length_b   1.000
_cell.length_c   1.000
_cell.angle_alpha   90.00
_cell.angle_beta   90.00
_cell.angle_gamma   90.00
#
_symmetry.space_group_name_H-M   'P 1'
#
loop_
_entity.id
_entity.type
_entity.pdbx_description
1 polymer ?
#
loop_
_entity_poly.entity_id
_entity_poly.type
_entity_poly.pdbx_seq_one_letter_code
_entity_poly.pdbx_strand_id
1 'polypeptide(L)'
;MANKIVYSVVAVLGIAAASTAAWWYQNKQPVSSPVPAGGAPAQGGAASAPGAPRAVGVEVARVDKLTLRDDAQAVGTLRSRQNVMLRPEVAGRIMSLGFSDGSQVQAGQTLVQLDDTLQRAEVQQSLAQVSIAQANHKRNQELVAQNFVAQRVLDESAASLQVAQAQLALSCARLDRMRILAPFPGVVGIRTVNIGDYVRDGTDLINLEDISVLYVDFRLPERYQGKVVPRQIVELQLDALPGRMFKAQVEAIDPLIDANGRSIGVRAVLPNQAGEPVRMAGGGAGAPATVVAGGARAAATPASRGNASAPAAQGEIKPGATVLGCPEPRAIISPAKGQGSGPLRPGMFARVTAVFEVRPDALSVPEEAIVPQGGRQFVIRAVSPSQVAGSATLPPDVQQVSQRVEVKLGIRRPGRVEILEGLAEGDTVVIAGQQRLQKDGTPLRTVEMSRGGSGGAPAGAVAPTPAPAGTAPAATGAAPSAAPNTAAPAPSPAR
;
A
#
# COMPACT_ATOMS: atom_id res chain seq x y z
N MET A 1 17.38 48.36 -10.61
CA MET A 1 17.06 48.08 -9.19
C MET A 1 15.91 48.96 -8.64
N ALA A 2 15.54 50.04 -9.30
CA ALA A 2 14.49 50.98 -8.85
C ALA A 2 13.05 50.41 -8.86
N ASN A 3 12.70 49.51 -9.76
CA ASN A 3 11.33 49.01 -9.86
C ASN A 3 10.88 48.04 -8.73
N LYS A 4 11.82 47.36 -8.09
CA LYS A 4 11.47 46.43 -6.97
C LYS A 4 11.09 47.17 -5.68
N ILE A 5 11.66 48.34 -5.47
CA ILE A 5 11.36 49.18 -4.29
C ILE A 5 9.98 49.82 -4.41
N VAL A 6 9.58 50.21 -5.63
CA VAL A 6 8.24 50.78 -5.87
C VAL A 6 7.14 49.75 -5.63
N TYR A 7 7.32 48.50 -6.05
CA TYR A 7 6.32 47.44 -5.81
C TYR A 7 6.19 47.07 -4.32
N SER A 8 7.29 47.07 -3.58
CA SER A 8 7.22 46.82 -2.13
C SER A 8 6.54 47.97 -1.35
N VAL A 9 6.75 49.22 -1.74
CA VAL A 9 6.08 50.37 -1.12
C VAL A 9 4.57 50.37 -1.42
N VAL A 10 4.17 50.05 -2.65
CA VAL A 10 2.75 49.92 -3.03
C VAL A 10 2.07 48.76 -2.30
N ALA A 11 2.74 47.62 -2.12
CA ALA A 11 2.20 46.49 -1.38
C ALA A 11 2.01 46.82 0.12
N VAL A 12 2.93 47.53 0.76
CA VAL A 12 2.82 47.91 2.17
C VAL A 12 1.68 48.93 2.37
N LEU A 13 1.54 49.92 1.47
CA LEU A 13 0.43 50.87 1.51
C LEU A 13 -0.93 50.20 1.28
N GLY A 14 -1.01 49.20 0.40
CA GLY A 14 -2.23 48.41 0.16
C GLY A 14 -2.66 47.61 1.40
N ILE A 15 -1.71 46.98 2.10
CA ILE A 15 -1.98 46.24 3.34
C ILE A 15 -2.43 47.16 4.46
N ALA A 16 -1.80 48.36 4.62
CA ALA A 16 -2.18 49.33 5.61
C ALA A 16 -3.59 49.89 5.38
N ALA A 17 -3.97 50.15 4.13
CA ALA A 17 -5.32 50.62 3.77
C ALA A 17 -6.39 49.52 4.01
N ALA A 18 -6.09 48.25 3.71
CA ALA A 18 -6.99 47.15 3.98
C ALA A 18 -7.18 46.88 5.48
N SER A 19 -6.13 47.03 6.28
CA SER A 19 -6.20 46.84 7.73
C SER A 19 -7.03 47.96 8.42
N THR A 20 -6.91 49.20 7.98
CA THR A 20 -7.72 50.30 8.52
C THR A 20 -9.17 50.19 8.10
N ALA A 21 -9.48 49.77 6.90
CA ALA A 21 -10.86 49.52 6.45
C ALA A 21 -11.52 48.37 7.24
N ALA A 22 -10.80 47.27 7.50
CA ALA A 22 -11.31 46.16 8.28
C ALA A 22 -11.56 46.54 9.75
N TRP A 23 -10.66 47.32 10.36
CA TRP A 23 -10.83 47.84 11.72
C TRP A 23 -12.04 48.76 11.82
N TRP A 24 -12.25 49.68 10.85
CA TRP A 24 -13.40 50.56 10.81
C TRP A 24 -14.72 49.84 10.63
N TYR A 25 -14.76 48.75 9.83
CA TYR A 25 -15.96 47.94 9.63
C TYR A 25 -16.32 47.12 10.88
N GLN A 26 -15.35 46.60 11.62
CA GLN A 26 -15.57 45.88 12.88
C GLN A 26 -16.02 46.79 14.04
N ASN A 27 -15.72 48.06 14.00
CA ASN A 27 -16.01 48.98 15.12
C ASN A 27 -17.35 49.72 14.97
N LYS A 28 -18.11 49.44 13.90
CA LYS A 28 -19.49 49.93 13.79
C LYS A 28 -20.40 49.03 14.60
N GLN A 29 -20.59 49.37 15.89
CA GLN A 29 -21.68 48.80 16.68
C GLN A 29 -23.03 49.31 16.16
N PRO A 30 -24.08 48.46 16.02
CA PRO A 30 -25.40 48.91 15.71
C PRO A 30 -25.95 49.71 16.88
N VAL A 31 -26.25 50.98 16.64
CA VAL A 31 -26.94 51.87 17.57
C VAL A 31 -28.37 51.32 17.75
N SER A 32 -28.64 50.91 18.97
CA SER A 32 -29.98 50.48 19.39
C SER A 32 -30.94 51.72 19.34
N SER A 33 -31.99 51.63 18.54
CA SER A 33 -33.04 52.66 18.49
C SER A 33 -33.85 52.66 19.80
N PRO A 34 -34.20 53.83 20.32
CA PRO A 34 -35.02 53.93 21.54
C PRO A 34 -36.50 53.64 21.22
N VAL A 35 -37.08 52.74 22.01
CA VAL A 35 -38.55 52.48 22.04
C VAL A 35 -39.19 53.50 22.97
N PRO A 36 -40.35 54.10 22.58
CA PRO A 36 -41.00 55.11 23.40
C PRO A 36 -41.70 54.49 24.60
N ALA A 37 -41.55 55.16 25.71
CA ALA A 37 -42.22 54.91 27.00
C ALA A 37 -43.70 55.23 26.90
N GLY A 38 -44.55 54.35 27.39
CA GLY A 38 -45.98 54.56 27.53
C GLY A 38 -46.63 53.53 28.52
N GLY A 39 -46.90 54.00 29.77
CA GLY A 39 -48.04 53.51 30.54
C GLY A 39 -47.86 52.34 31.50
N ALA A 40 -47.60 52.63 32.76
CA ALA A 40 -47.92 51.75 33.90
C ALA A 40 -49.46 51.65 34.09
N PRO A 41 -50.01 50.68 34.85
CA PRO A 41 -49.72 50.56 36.27
C PRO A 41 -49.55 49.14 36.86
N ALA A 42 -49.01 49.18 38.05
CA ALA A 42 -48.68 48.12 38.98
C ALA A 42 -49.81 47.14 39.32
N GLN A 43 -49.41 45.86 39.53
CA GLN A 43 -49.97 45.06 40.59
C GLN A 43 -49.09 43.89 40.98
N GLY A 44 -48.77 43.83 42.27
CA GLY A 44 -48.64 42.61 43.03
C GLY A 44 -47.37 41.79 42.84
N GLY A 45 -46.28 42.22 43.54
CA GLY A 45 -45.16 41.33 43.79
C GLY A 45 -45.53 40.14 44.62
N ALA A 46 -45.42 38.96 44.10
CA ALA A 46 -45.19 37.78 44.90
C ALA A 46 -43.65 37.57 44.94
N ALA A 47 -43.06 37.77 46.11
CA ALA A 47 -41.68 37.41 46.36
C ALA A 47 -41.50 35.90 46.06
N SER A 48 -40.86 35.62 44.95
CA SER A 48 -40.43 34.24 44.65
C SER A 48 -39.49 33.79 45.74
N ALA A 49 -39.94 32.80 46.54
CA ALA A 49 -39.10 32.02 47.40
C ALA A 49 -37.84 31.56 46.69
N PRO A 50 -36.69 31.40 47.35
CA PRO A 50 -35.46 30.90 46.72
C PRO A 50 -35.81 29.56 46.09
N GLY A 51 -35.86 29.58 44.75
CA GLY A 51 -36.35 28.48 43.92
C GLY A 51 -35.54 27.24 44.14
N ALA A 52 -36.22 26.12 44.36
CA ALA A 52 -35.67 24.80 44.25
C ALA A 52 -34.79 24.69 43.00
N PRO A 53 -33.66 24.01 43.11
CA PRO A 53 -32.73 23.89 41.97
C PRO A 53 -33.43 23.29 40.76
N ARG A 54 -33.59 24.08 39.72
CA ARG A 54 -34.22 23.61 38.46
C ARG A 54 -33.34 22.55 37.85
N ALA A 55 -33.92 21.40 37.50
CA ALA A 55 -33.23 20.33 36.80
C ALA A 55 -32.67 20.81 35.47
N VAL A 56 -31.40 20.57 35.25
CA VAL A 56 -30.68 20.95 34.03
C VAL A 56 -30.97 19.92 32.95
N GLY A 57 -31.49 20.35 31.80
CA GLY A 57 -31.67 19.48 30.62
C GLY A 57 -30.30 19.08 30.06
N VAL A 58 -30.05 17.80 29.98
CA VAL A 58 -28.79 17.20 29.48
C VAL A 58 -29.12 16.06 28.51
N GLU A 59 -28.26 15.91 27.50
CA GLU A 59 -28.27 14.74 26.63
C GLU A 59 -27.35 13.67 27.21
N VAL A 60 -27.78 12.43 27.13
CA VAL A 60 -27.05 11.31 27.74
C VAL A 60 -26.82 10.18 26.76
N ALA A 61 -25.73 9.44 26.95
CA ALA A 61 -25.44 8.20 26.25
C ALA A 61 -25.11 7.10 27.23
N ARG A 62 -25.29 5.85 26.86
CA ARG A 62 -24.87 4.70 27.64
C ARG A 62 -23.45 4.30 27.33
N VAL A 63 -22.75 3.78 28.32
CA VAL A 63 -21.44 3.16 28.16
C VAL A 63 -21.64 1.75 27.65
N ASP A 64 -21.21 1.52 26.39
CA ASP A 64 -21.37 0.23 25.75
C ASP A 64 -20.01 -0.44 25.58
N LYS A 65 -19.99 -1.77 25.61
CA LYS A 65 -18.84 -2.55 25.18
C LYS A 65 -18.77 -2.63 23.68
N LEU A 66 -17.63 -2.24 23.12
CA LEU A 66 -17.35 -2.33 21.69
C LEU A 66 -15.96 -2.92 21.47
N THR A 67 -15.85 -3.68 20.38
CA THR A 67 -14.53 -4.09 19.91
C THR A 67 -13.81 -2.88 19.32
N LEU A 68 -12.80 -2.38 20.00
CA LEU A 68 -11.96 -1.30 19.54
C LEU A 68 -10.69 -1.86 18.89
N ARG A 69 -10.35 -1.30 17.73
CA ARG A 69 -9.10 -1.62 17.02
C ARG A 69 -8.18 -0.41 17.08
N ASP A 70 -6.95 -0.60 17.55
CA ASP A 70 -5.89 0.38 17.37
C ASP A 70 -5.24 0.10 16.03
N ASP A 71 -5.53 0.92 15.03
CA ASP A 71 -5.02 0.77 13.67
C ASP A 71 -4.50 2.10 13.12
N ALA A 72 -3.56 2.00 12.21
CA ALA A 72 -3.10 3.12 11.41
C ALA A 72 -3.36 2.84 9.92
N GLN A 73 -3.81 3.87 9.22
CA GLN A 73 -4.01 3.82 7.79
C GLN A 73 -2.87 4.57 7.09
N ALA A 74 -2.38 3.99 6.01
CA ALA A 74 -1.34 4.55 5.16
C ALA A 74 -1.64 4.23 3.69
N VAL A 75 -1.03 4.97 2.79
CA VAL A 75 -1.02 4.63 1.37
C VAL A 75 0.31 4.00 1.04
N GLY A 76 0.28 2.87 0.37
CA GLY A 76 1.45 2.15 -0.10
C GLY A 76 1.43 1.95 -1.60
N THR A 77 2.60 1.60 -2.15
CA THR A 77 2.76 1.26 -3.56
C THR A 77 3.28 -0.17 -3.68
N LEU A 78 2.70 -0.94 -4.60
CA LEU A 78 3.16 -2.28 -4.91
C LEU A 78 4.41 -2.21 -5.80
N ARG A 79 5.41 -3.02 -5.46
CA ARG A 79 6.64 -3.19 -6.25
C ARG A 79 6.88 -4.66 -6.50
N SER A 80 7.49 -4.97 -7.64
CA SER A 80 7.99 -6.32 -7.91
C SER A 80 9.12 -6.67 -6.95
N ARG A 81 9.25 -7.96 -6.67
CA ARG A 81 10.37 -8.47 -5.85
C ARG A 81 11.72 -8.19 -6.48
N GLN A 82 11.82 -8.40 -7.78
CA GLN A 82 12.98 -8.10 -8.60
C GLN A 82 12.50 -7.47 -9.91
N ASN A 83 13.20 -6.44 -10.32
CA ASN A 83 12.99 -5.83 -11.61
C ASN A 83 14.35 -5.48 -12.23
N VAL A 84 14.48 -5.68 -13.51
CA VAL A 84 15.69 -5.32 -14.25
C VAL A 84 15.35 -4.89 -15.65
N MET A 85 15.95 -3.79 -16.09
CA MET A 85 15.97 -3.40 -17.49
C MET A 85 17.18 -4.10 -18.15
N LEU A 86 16.89 -5.05 -19.04
CA LEU A 86 17.93 -5.79 -19.75
C LEU A 86 18.53 -4.91 -20.84
N ARG A 87 19.85 -4.90 -20.86
CA ARG A 87 20.67 -4.12 -21.81
C ARG A 87 21.74 -5.01 -22.41
N PRO A 88 22.12 -4.83 -23.69
CA PRO A 88 23.25 -5.53 -24.25
C PRO A 88 24.56 -4.96 -23.70
N GLU A 89 25.54 -5.81 -23.48
CA GLU A 89 26.90 -5.42 -23.10
C GLU A 89 27.77 -5.08 -24.31
N VAL A 90 27.33 -5.49 -25.49
CA VAL A 90 28.03 -5.29 -26.78
C VAL A 90 27.04 -4.86 -27.85
N ALA A 91 27.54 -4.06 -28.80
CA ALA A 91 26.74 -3.64 -29.93
C ALA A 91 26.58 -4.78 -30.93
N GLY A 92 25.41 -4.88 -31.58
CA GLY A 92 25.13 -5.90 -32.58
C GLY A 92 23.75 -5.77 -33.17
N ARG A 93 23.51 -6.58 -34.22
CA ARG A 93 22.18 -6.70 -34.83
C ARG A 93 21.39 -7.81 -34.14
N ILE A 94 20.12 -7.59 -33.90
CA ILE A 94 19.23 -8.61 -33.31
C ILE A 94 18.89 -9.64 -34.40
N MET A 95 19.25 -10.91 -34.13
CA MET A 95 18.95 -12.04 -35.02
C MET A 95 17.63 -12.71 -34.65
N SER A 96 17.38 -12.89 -33.36
CA SER A 96 16.15 -13.52 -32.87
C SER A 96 15.75 -13.05 -31.47
N LEU A 97 14.46 -13.19 -31.19
CA LEU A 97 13.85 -12.93 -29.88
C LEU A 97 13.23 -14.23 -29.38
N GLY A 98 13.61 -14.68 -28.20
CA GLY A 98 13.18 -15.93 -27.58
C GLY A 98 11.96 -15.79 -26.64
N PHE A 99 11.17 -14.74 -26.79
CA PHE A 99 10.02 -14.43 -25.93
C PHE A 99 8.93 -13.70 -26.73
N SER A 100 7.73 -13.64 -26.16
CA SER A 100 6.64 -12.78 -26.61
C SER A 100 6.34 -11.72 -25.54
N ASP A 101 5.82 -10.57 -25.94
CA ASP A 101 5.46 -9.49 -25.02
C ASP A 101 4.47 -10.01 -23.95
N GLY A 102 4.76 -9.73 -22.68
CA GLY A 102 3.96 -10.19 -21.55
C GLY A 102 4.11 -11.68 -21.19
N SER A 103 4.99 -12.44 -21.89
CA SER A 103 5.19 -13.86 -21.61
C SER A 103 5.99 -14.09 -20.34
N GLN A 104 5.78 -15.25 -19.72
CA GLN A 104 6.63 -15.75 -18.63
C GLN A 104 7.89 -16.38 -19.19
N VAL A 105 9.02 -16.10 -18.56
CA VAL A 105 10.33 -16.63 -18.92
C VAL A 105 11.02 -17.25 -17.70
N GLN A 106 11.90 -18.22 -17.96
CA GLN A 106 12.68 -18.89 -16.93
C GLN A 106 14.07 -18.28 -16.79
N ALA A 107 14.69 -18.42 -15.63
CA ALA A 107 16.09 -18.05 -15.45
C ALA A 107 16.98 -18.80 -16.44
N GLY A 108 17.93 -18.08 -17.07
CA GLY A 108 18.82 -18.65 -18.08
C GLY A 108 18.21 -18.79 -19.47
N GLN A 109 16.93 -18.51 -19.69
CA GLN A 109 16.32 -18.49 -21.01
C GLN A 109 16.92 -17.38 -21.86
N THR A 110 17.32 -17.71 -23.10
CA THR A 110 17.78 -16.69 -24.05
C THR A 110 16.61 -15.80 -24.47
N LEU A 111 16.72 -14.52 -24.21
CA LEU A 111 15.70 -13.52 -24.55
C LEU A 111 16.04 -12.86 -25.88
N VAL A 112 17.29 -12.42 -26.04
CA VAL A 112 17.74 -11.78 -27.26
C VAL A 112 19.02 -12.45 -27.73
N GLN A 113 19.07 -12.81 -29.01
CA GLN A 113 20.27 -13.29 -29.69
C GLN A 113 20.74 -12.22 -30.65
N LEU A 114 21.95 -11.72 -30.44
CA LEU A 114 22.63 -10.86 -31.41
C LEU A 114 23.32 -11.70 -32.51
N ASP A 115 23.72 -11.08 -33.59
CA ASP A 115 24.49 -11.72 -34.66
C ASP A 115 25.87 -12.11 -34.13
N ASP A 116 26.07 -13.39 -33.93
CA ASP A 116 27.26 -13.98 -33.34
C ASP A 116 28.15 -14.70 -34.35
N THR A 117 27.90 -14.45 -35.67
CA THR A 117 28.59 -15.16 -36.77
C THR A 117 30.10 -14.98 -36.66
N LEU A 118 30.61 -13.77 -36.43
CA LEU A 118 32.02 -13.48 -36.28
C LEU A 118 32.62 -14.14 -35.05
N GLN A 119 31.92 -14.05 -33.92
CA GLN A 119 32.38 -14.58 -32.63
C GLN A 119 32.45 -16.11 -32.65
N ARG A 120 31.52 -16.76 -33.34
CA ARG A 120 31.60 -18.22 -33.58
C ARG A 120 32.82 -18.59 -34.41
N ALA A 121 33.16 -17.81 -35.46
CA ALA A 121 34.35 -18.06 -36.24
C ALA A 121 35.64 -17.87 -35.40
N GLU A 122 35.70 -16.85 -34.53
CA GLU A 122 36.81 -16.63 -33.59
C GLU A 122 36.98 -17.80 -32.60
N VAL A 123 35.87 -18.36 -32.09
CA VAL A 123 35.90 -19.54 -31.20
C VAL A 123 36.45 -20.75 -31.96
N GLN A 124 36.01 -20.97 -33.22
CA GLN A 124 36.50 -22.08 -34.06
C GLN A 124 38.01 -21.96 -34.34
N GLN A 125 38.49 -20.75 -34.62
CA GLN A 125 39.93 -20.48 -34.83
C GLN A 125 40.73 -20.78 -33.54
N SER A 126 40.25 -20.29 -32.37
CA SER A 126 40.91 -20.50 -31.09
C SER A 126 40.91 -22.00 -30.69
N LEU A 127 39.85 -22.72 -31.01
CA LEU A 127 39.73 -24.16 -30.75
C LEU A 127 40.76 -24.94 -31.60
N ALA A 128 40.94 -24.56 -32.87
CA ALA A 128 41.95 -25.15 -33.70
C ALA A 128 43.40 -24.92 -33.13
N GLN A 129 43.68 -23.71 -32.61
CA GLN A 129 44.95 -23.39 -31.97
C GLN A 129 45.19 -24.27 -30.71
N VAL A 130 44.18 -24.44 -29.88
CA VAL A 130 44.26 -25.35 -28.69
C VAL A 130 44.54 -26.77 -29.15
N SER A 131 43.89 -27.25 -30.22
CA SER A 131 44.12 -28.60 -30.76
C SER A 131 45.57 -28.81 -31.24
N ILE A 132 46.14 -27.84 -31.96
CA ILE A 132 47.53 -27.86 -32.39
C ILE A 132 48.48 -27.85 -31.17
N ALA A 133 48.29 -26.92 -30.24
CA ALA A 133 49.13 -26.82 -29.02
C ALA A 133 49.04 -28.09 -28.18
N GLN A 134 47.89 -28.69 -28.03
CA GLN A 134 47.68 -29.94 -27.32
C GLN A 134 48.38 -31.11 -27.97
N ALA A 135 48.30 -31.23 -29.31
CA ALA A 135 49.02 -32.26 -30.05
C ALA A 135 50.54 -32.11 -29.94
N ASN A 136 51.06 -30.86 -29.98
CA ASN A 136 52.47 -30.60 -29.78
C ASN A 136 52.92 -30.92 -28.36
N HIS A 137 52.17 -30.50 -27.35
CA HIS A 137 52.47 -30.82 -25.96
C HIS A 137 52.49 -32.33 -25.72
N LYS A 138 51.49 -33.07 -26.21
CA LYS A 138 51.43 -34.54 -26.11
C LYS A 138 52.63 -35.20 -26.78
N ARG A 139 53.00 -34.75 -27.99
CA ARG A 139 54.17 -35.27 -28.72
C ARG A 139 55.47 -35.00 -27.93
N ASN A 140 55.67 -33.80 -27.38
CA ASN A 140 56.83 -33.45 -26.57
C ASN A 140 56.86 -34.26 -25.29
N GLN A 141 55.74 -34.55 -24.68
CA GLN A 141 55.62 -35.40 -23.50
C GLN A 141 56.10 -36.85 -23.81
N GLU A 142 55.69 -37.38 -24.97
CA GLU A 142 56.14 -38.72 -25.41
C GLU A 142 57.62 -38.75 -25.72
N LEU A 143 58.22 -37.69 -26.35
CA LEU A 143 59.64 -37.56 -26.65
C LEU A 143 60.49 -37.36 -25.41
N VAL A 144 60.06 -36.62 -24.42
CA VAL A 144 60.75 -36.47 -23.13
C VAL A 144 60.77 -37.81 -22.38
N ALA A 145 59.66 -38.58 -22.41
CA ALA A 145 59.61 -39.89 -21.81
C ALA A 145 60.60 -40.88 -22.40
N GLN A 146 61.01 -40.66 -23.67
CA GLN A 146 62.00 -41.43 -24.41
C GLN A 146 63.41 -40.79 -24.34
N ASN A 147 63.60 -39.69 -23.60
CA ASN A 147 64.83 -38.93 -23.49
C ASN A 147 65.36 -38.31 -24.79
N PHE A 148 64.50 -38.09 -25.77
CA PHE A 148 64.89 -37.47 -27.05
C PHE A 148 64.92 -35.93 -26.99
N VAL A 149 64.19 -35.28 -26.04
CA VAL A 149 64.18 -33.84 -25.90
C VAL A 149 64.32 -33.46 -24.41
N ALA A 150 64.84 -32.24 -24.17
CA ALA A 150 65.00 -31.72 -22.81
C ALA A 150 63.65 -31.32 -22.17
N GLN A 151 63.59 -31.43 -20.82
CA GLN A 151 62.40 -31.05 -20.06
C GLN A 151 61.90 -29.61 -20.36
N ARG A 152 62.82 -28.69 -20.65
CA ARG A 152 62.51 -27.31 -21.04
C ARG A 152 61.54 -27.21 -22.22
N VAL A 153 61.67 -28.10 -23.22
CA VAL A 153 60.81 -28.13 -24.40
C VAL A 153 59.37 -28.57 -24.04
N LEU A 154 59.25 -29.48 -23.07
CA LEU A 154 57.96 -29.88 -22.55
C LEU A 154 57.31 -28.69 -21.79
N ASP A 155 58.06 -28.03 -20.93
CA ASP A 155 57.58 -26.88 -20.15
C ASP A 155 57.13 -25.70 -21.10
N GLU A 156 57.89 -25.45 -22.16
CA GLU A 156 57.53 -24.47 -23.18
C GLU A 156 56.27 -24.85 -23.93
N SER A 157 56.10 -26.12 -24.32
CA SER A 157 54.89 -26.59 -24.96
C SER A 157 53.67 -26.56 -24.04
N ALA A 158 53.86 -26.82 -22.72
CA ALA A 158 52.82 -26.69 -21.72
C ALA A 158 52.38 -25.24 -21.56
N ALA A 159 53.31 -24.29 -21.49
CA ALA A 159 53.03 -22.87 -21.44
C ALA A 159 52.28 -22.40 -22.72
N SER A 160 52.69 -22.88 -23.91
CA SER A 160 52.03 -22.58 -25.18
C SER A 160 50.56 -23.12 -25.19
N LEU A 161 50.34 -24.32 -24.70
CA LEU A 161 49.00 -24.87 -24.56
C LEU A 161 48.12 -24.01 -23.60
N GLN A 162 48.67 -23.58 -22.47
CA GLN A 162 47.96 -22.71 -21.55
C GLN A 162 47.57 -21.38 -22.17
N VAL A 163 48.44 -20.76 -22.95
CA VAL A 163 48.14 -19.52 -23.71
C VAL A 163 47.01 -19.74 -24.69
N ALA A 164 47.02 -20.85 -25.45
CA ALA A 164 45.99 -21.17 -26.40
C ALA A 164 44.64 -21.41 -25.69
N GLN A 165 44.63 -22.07 -24.56
CA GLN A 165 43.42 -22.28 -23.75
C GLN A 165 42.86 -20.97 -23.21
N ALA A 166 43.73 -20.04 -22.74
CA ALA A 166 43.32 -18.72 -22.30
C ALA A 166 42.69 -17.90 -23.46
N GLN A 167 43.26 -18.01 -24.68
CA GLN A 167 42.69 -17.35 -25.85
C GLN A 167 41.31 -17.93 -26.20
N LEU A 168 41.10 -19.24 -26.13
CA LEU A 168 39.81 -19.87 -26.32
C LEU A 168 38.80 -19.37 -25.30
N ALA A 169 39.18 -19.33 -24.01
CA ALA A 169 38.30 -18.82 -22.96
C ALA A 169 37.86 -17.38 -23.22
N LEU A 170 38.77 -16.51 -23.72
CA LEU A 170 38.45 -15.14 -24.10
C LEU A 170 37.43 -15.09 -25.27
N SER A 171 37.63 -15.93 -26.28
CA SER A 171 36.72 -16.00 -27.43
C SER A 171 35.33 -16.51 -27.04
N CYS A 172 35.27 -17.49 -26.12
CA CYS A 172 34.01 -17.98 -25.55
C CYS A 172 33.27 -16.87 -24.76
N ALA A 173 33.99 -16.12 -23.92
CA ALA A 173 33.40 -15.03 -23.15
C ALA A 173 32.82 -13.92 -24.07
N ARG A 174 33.47 -13.65 -25.24
CA ARG A 174 32.92 -12.71 -26.23
C ARG A 174 31.67 -13.26 -26.90
N LEU A 175 31.62 -14.55 -27.21
CA LEU A 175 30.46 -15.20 -27.79
C LEU A 175 29.27 -15.19 -26.79
N ASP A 176 29.52 -15.47 -25.52
CA ASP A 176 28.46 -15.47 -24.48
C ASP A 176 27.77 -14.11 -24.36
N ARG A 177 28.50 -13.01 -24.54
CA ARG A 177 27.90 -11.66 -24.52
C ARG A 177 26.97 -11.36 -25.68
N MET A 178 26.97 -12.19 -26.73
CA MET A 178 26.03 -12.07 -27.87
C MET A 178 24.63 -12.60 -27.49
N ARG A 179 24.49 -13.25 -26.35
CA ARG A 179 23.22 -13.78 -25.84
C ARG A 179 22.81 -13.06 -24.60
N ILE A 180 21.64 -12.48 -24.61
CA ILE A 180 21.07 -11.83 -23.43
C ILE A 180 20.09 -12.81 -22.80
N LEU A 181 20.45 -13.25 -21.60
CA LEU A 181 19.71 -14.26 -20.83
C LEU A 181 18.88 -13.61 -19.74
N ALA A 182 17.78 -14.25 -19.34
CA ALA A 182 17.00 -13.87 -18.18
C ALA A 182 17.77 -14.20 -16.89
N PRO A 183 18.09 -13.22 -16.02
CA PRO A 183 18.83 -13.47 -14.78
C PRO A 183 17.99 -14.18 -13.70
N PHE A 184 16.68 -14.03 -13.74
CA PHE A 184 15.72 -14.67 -12.83
C PHE A 184 14.42 -14.98 -13.59
N PRO A 185 13.57 -15.88 -13.06
CA PRO A 185 12.27 -16.16 -13.67
C PRO A 185 11.31 -14.98 -13.43
N GLY A 186 10.53 -14.64 -14.46
CA GLY A 186 9.63 -13.49 -14.35
C GLY A 186 8.74 -13.31 -15.56
N VAL A 187 8.12 -12.15 -15.64
CA VAL A 187 7.30 -11.72 -16.77
C VAL A 187 8.04 -10.62 -17.52
N VAL A 188 8.13 -10.80 -18.83
CA VAL A 188 8.75 -9.83 -19.74
C VAL A 188 7.74 -8.71 -20.04
N GLY A 189 8.19 -7.47 -20.03
CA GLY A 189 7.39 -6.32 -20.42
C GLY A 189 7.17 -6.23 -21.94
N ILE A 190 6.76 -5.06 -22.39
CA ILE A 190 6.64 -4.73 -23.82
C ILE A 190 8.03 -4.41 -24.35
N ARG A 191 8.42 -5.05 -25.43
CA ARG A 191 9.71 -4.83 -26.10
C ARG A 191 9.74 -3.48 -26.81
N THR A 192 10.93 -2.87 -26.82
CA THR A 192 11.18 -1.63 -27.56
C THR A 192 11.96 -1.86 -28.86
N VAL A 193 12.33 -3.13 -29.13
CA VAL A 193 13.24 -3.50 -30.22
C VAL A 193 12.65 -4.62 -31.08
N ASN A 194 13.07 -4.71 -32.34
CA ASN A 194 12.61 -5.69 -33.30
C ASN A 194 13.77 -6.51 -33.88
N ILE A 195 13.43 -7.66 -34.48
CA ILE A 195 14.40 -8.47 -35.19
C ILE A 195 14.94 -7.65 -36.39
N GLY A 196 16.27 -7.62 -36.54
CA GLY A 196 16.96 -6.85 -37.55
C GLY A 196 17.46 -5.48 -37.08
N ASP A 197 17.00 -4.98 -35.95
CA ASP A 197 17.48 -3.72 -35.38
C ASP A 197 18.94 -3.84 -34.96
N TYR A 198 19.69 -2.75 -35.12
CA TYR A 198 21.05 -2.62 -34.61
C TYR A 198 21.04 -1.90 -33.28
N VAL A 199 21.45 -2.59 -32.21
CA VAL A 199 21.50 -2.07 -30.86
C VAL A 199 22.93 -1.77 -30.43
N ARG A 200 23.08 -0.72 -29.60
CA ARG A 200 24.36 -0.35 -29.02
C ARG A 200 24.42 -0.88 -27.58
N ASP A 201 25.62 -0.94 -27.01
CA ASP A 201 25.81 -1.22 -25.61
C ASP A 201 25.00 -0.24 -24.72
N GLY A 202 24.40 -0.77 -23.66
CA GLY A 202 23.59 0.01 -22.73
C GLY A 202 22.20 0.44 -23.21
N THR A 203 21.80 0.09 -24.45
CA THR A 203 20.43 0.38 -24.95
C THR A 203 19.39 -0.43 -24.18
N ASP A 204 18.30 0.21 -23.74
CA ASP A 204 17.19 -0.49 -23.07
C ASP A 204 16.47 -1.41 -24.08
N LEU A 205 16.43 -2.70 -23.79
CA LEU A 205 15.78 -3.69 -24.64
C LEU A 205 14.41 -4.11 -24.09
N ILE A 206 14.41 -4.59 -22.86
CA ILE A 206 13.24 -5.26 -22.28
C ILE A 206 13.30 -5.10 -20.76
N ASN A 207 12.14 -4.84 -20.15
CA ASN A 207 11.96 -4.94 -18.70
C ASN A 207 11.56 -6.36 -18.32
N LEU A 208 12.23 -6.93 -17.33
CA LEU A 208 11.91 -8.23 -16.73
C LEU A 208 11.54 -8.03 -15.27
N GLU A 209 10.38 -8.53 -14.86
CA GLU A 209 9.86 -8.38 -13.51
C GLU A 209 9.43 -9.70 -12.89
N ASP A 210 9.90 -9.96 -11.67
CA ASP A 210 9.36 -11.05 -10.84
C ASP A 210 8.13 -10.54 -10.07
N ILE A 211 6.97 -10.93 -10.57
CA ILE A 211 5.67 -10.58 -9.98
C ILE A 211 5.04 -11.72 -9.18
N SER A 212 5.77 -12.78 -8.91
CA SER A 212 5.30 -13.92 -8.09
C SER A 212 4.97 -13.51 -6.67
N VAL A 213 5.77 -12.59 -6.15
CA VAL A 213 5.62 -11.94 -4.85
C VAL A 213 5.80 -10.45 -5.04
N LEU A 214 4.92 -9.66 -4.44
CA LEU A 214 4.99 -8.21 -4.49
C LEU A 214 5.37 -7.65 -3.13
N TYR A 215 6.18 -6.61 -3.15
CA TYR A 215 6.42 -5.76 -2.00
C TYR A 215 5.40 -4.65 -1.96
N VAL A 216 4.96 -4.32 -0.76
CA VAL A 216 4.13 -3.16 -0.48
C VAL A 216 4.94 -2.20 0.38
N ASP A 217 5.42 -1.13 -0.22
CA ASP A 217 6.17 -0.10 0.47
C ASP A 217 5.21 1.00 0.91
N PHE A 218 5.13 1.27 2.20
CA PHE A 218 4.27 2.30 2.78
C PHE A 218 4.97 3.03 3.92
N ARG A 219 4.44 4.19 4.30
CA ARG A 219 5.01 5.02 5.36
C ARG A 219 4.02 5.20 6.48
N LEU A 220 4.49 5.02 7.71
CA LEU A 220 3.72 5.26 8.91
C LEU A 220 4.32 6.46 9.68
N PRO A 221 3.48 7.29 10.34
CA PRO A 221 3.98 8.32 11.24
C PRO A 221 4.86 7.75 12.37
N GLU A 222 5.89 8.50 12.77
CA GLU A 222 6.88 8.10 13.79
C GLU A 222 6.25 7.59 15.10
N ARG A 223 5.11 8.15 15.51
CA ARG A 223 4.38 7.72 16.72
C ARG A 223 4.03 6.23 16.78
N TYR A 224 4.02 5.56 15.62
CA TYR A 224 3.74 4.13 15.53
C TYR A 224 4.99 3.25 15.55
N GLN A 225 6.20 3.83 15.64
CA GLN A 225 7.46 3.10 15.61
C GLN A 225 7.51 1.98 16.66
N GLY A 226 7.08 2.26 17.89
CA GLY A 226 7.06 1.26 18.98
C GLY A 226 5.97 0.19 18.85
N LYS A 227 5.04 0.32 17.90
CA LYS A 227 3.90 -0.59 17.72
C LYS A 227 4.03 -1.51 16.52
N VAL A 228 4.85 -1.13 15.53
CA VAL A 228 5.09 -1.94 14.33
C VAL A 228 6.18 -2.95 14.64
N VAL A 229 5.88 -4.22 14.37
CA VAL A 229 6.84 -5.31 14.56
C VAL A 229 7.01 -6.13 13.27
N PRO A 230 8.20 -6.69 13.01
CA PRO A 230 8.40 -7.62 11.92
C PRO A 230 7.44 -8.81 12.01
N ARG A 231 7.02 -9.34 10.87
CA ARG A 231 6.02 -10.42 10.70
C ARG A 231 4.59 -10.06 11.09
N GLN A 232 4.30 -8.82 11.45
CA GLN A 232 2.94 -8.34 11.67
C GLN A 232 2.14 -8.43 10.36
N ILE A 233 0.87 -8.84 10.47
CA ILE A 233 -0.05 -8.88 9.33
C ILE A 233 -0.67 -7.50 9.16
N VAL A 234 -0.66 -6.99 7.94
CA VAL A 234 -1.32 -5.76 7.54
C VAL A 234 -2.40 -6.06 6.51
N GLU A 235 -3.51 -5.36 6.62
CA GLU A 235 -4.64 -5.49 5.69
C GLU A 235 -4.45 -4.48 4.56
N LEU A 236 -4.65 -4.94 3.33
CA LEU A 236 -4.49 -4.16 2.11
C LEU A 236 -5.80 -4.10 1.34
N GLN A 237 -6.17 -2.92 0.92
CA GLN A 237 -7.26 -2.70 0.00
C GLN A 237 -6.71 -1.98 -1.23
N LEU A 238 -6.93 -2.57 -2.41
CA LEU A 238 -6.48 -2.01 -3.67
C LEU A 238 -7.66 -1.36 -4.39
N ASP A 239 -7.46 -0.15 -4.85
CA ASP A 239 -8.50 0.58 -5.61
C ASP A 239 -8.80 -0.07 -6.96
N ALA A 240 -7.81 -0.78 -7.54
CA ALA A 240 -7.98 -1.55 -8.77
C ALA A 240 -8.83 -2.82 -8.62
N LEU A 241 -9.03 -3.31 -7.38
CA LEU A 241 -9.77 -4.52 -7.06
C LEU A 241 -10.74 -4.25 -5.90
N PRO A 242 -11.79 -3.45 -6.12
CA PRO A 242 -12.72 -3.06 -5.06
C PRO A 242 -13.42 -4.27 -4.45
N GLY A 243 -13.62 -4.23 -3.12
CA GLY A 243 -14.26 -5.32 -2.38
C GLY A 243 -13.38 -6.53 -2.06
N ARG A 244 -12.10 -6.51 -2.46
CA ARG A 244 -11.13 -7.54 -2.09
C ARG A 244 -10.18 -7.01 -1.03
N MET A 245 -10.01 -7.78 0.05
CA MET A 245 -9.02 -7.51 1.07
C MET A 245 -7.87 -8.51 0.92
N PHE A 246 -6.65 -8.00 0.92
CA PHE A 246 -5.44 -8.80 0.87
C PHE A 246 -4.73 -8.69 2.21
N LYS A 247 -3.98 -9.71 2.57
CA LYS A 247 -3.15 -9.72 3.77
C LYS A 247 -1.69 -9.79 3.35
N ALA A 248 -0.90 -8.82 3.80
CA ALA A 248 0.54 -8.84 3.63
C ALA A 248 1.22 -8.96 5.00
N GLN A 249 2.43 -9.46 4.99
CA GLN A 249 3.24 -9.61 6.20
C GLN A 249 4.38 -8.59 6.17
N VAL A 250 4.57 -7.84 7.24
CA VAL A 250 5.70 -6.92 7.39
C VAL A 250 7.00 -7.73 7.37
N GLU A 251 7.86 -7.42 6.39
CA GLU A 251 9.16 -8.04 6.22
C GLU A 251 10.25 -7.21 6.90
N ALA A 252 10.23 -5.91 6.63
CA ALA A 252 11.28 -5.00 7.09
C ALA A 252 10.71 -3.63 7.48
N ILE A 253 11.36 -3.01 8.43
CA ILE A 253 11.12 -1.63 8.86
C ILE A 253 12.41 -0.87 8.61
N ASP A 254 12.32 0.25 7.94
CA ASP A 254 13.48 1.09 7.66
C ASP A 254 14.03 1.66 8.98
N PRO A 255 15.31 1.46 9.29
CA PRO A 255 15.93 2.04 10.48
C PRO A 255 16.07 3.57 10.39
N LEU A 256 16.00 4.14 9.19
CA LEU A 256 16.08 5.58 8.96
C LEU A 256 14.70 6.22 9.01
N ILE A 257 14.53 7.20 9.88
CA ILE A 257 13.33 8.04 9.93
C ILE A 257 13.49 9.18 8.91
N ASP A 258 12.51 9.33 8.05
CA ASP A 258 12.44 10.47 7.12
C ASP A 258 12.17 11.77 7.91
N ALA A 259 13.21 12.61 8.04
CA ALA A 259 13.15 13.85 8.80
C ALA A 259 12.11 14.85 8.25
N ASN A 260 11.87 14.85 6.93
CA ASN A 260 10.92 15.78 6.29
C ASN A 260 9.46 15.40 6.60
N GLY A 261 9.16 14.10 6.64
CA GLY A 261 7.80 13.59 6.88
C GLY A 261 7.59 13.02 8.28
N ARG A 262 8.61 12.95 9.13
CA ARG A 262 8.57 12.25 10.43
C ARG A 262 7.86 10.91 10.32
N SER A 263 8.31 10.13 9.35
CA SER A 263 7.69 8.87 9.01
C SER A 263 8.73 7.76 8.90
N ILE A 264 8.31 6.55 9.23
CA ILE A 264 9.08 5.33 9.08
C ILE A 264 8.64 4.59 7.82
N GLY A 265 9.60 4.11 7.03
CA GLY A 265 9.36 3.24 5.91
C GLY A 265 9.10 1.81 6.39
N VAL A 266 8.04 1.19 5.86
CA VAL A 266 7.71 -0.19 6.15
C VAL A 266 7.52 -0.94 4.85
N ARG A 267 8.11 -2.13 4.75
CA ARG A 267 7.95 -3.04 3.64
C ARG A 267 7.19 -4.28 4.09
N ALA A 268 6.12 -4.60 3.41
CA ALA A 268 5.38 -5.84 3.59
C ALA A 268 5.41 -6.69 2.33
N VAL A 269 5.34 -8.00 2.53
CA VAL A 269 5.33 -9.02 1.46
C VAL A 269 3.91 -9.47 1.21
N LEU A 270 3.52 -9.47 -0.06
CA LEU A 270 2.23 -9.91 -0.53
C LEU A 270 2.42 -10.98 -1.62
N PRO A 271 2.08 -12.25 -1.35
CA PRO A 271 2.07 -13.28 -2.38
C PRO A 271 1.04 -12.96 -3.48
N ASN A 272 1.47 -12.96 -4.73
CA ASN A 272 0.60 -12.70 -5.88
C ASN A 272 0.08 -14.03 -6.46
N GLN A 273 -0.67 -14.76 -5.66
CA GLN A 273 -1.30 -16.00 -6.10
C GLN A 273 -2.74 -15.72 -6.53
N ALA A 274 -3.20 -16.42 -7.56
CA ALA A 274 -4.60 -16.44 -7.97
C ALA A 274 -5.48 -17.23 -6.99
N GLY A 275 -5.24 -17.08 -5.69
CA GLY A 275 -5.95 -17.77 -4.61
C GLY A 275 -6.94 -16.85 -3.91
N GLU A 276 -8.01 -17.43 -3.41
CA GLU A 276 -9.23 -16.84 -2.91
C GLU A 276 -9.03 -15.52 -2.13
N PRO A 277 -9.76 -14.46 -2.53
CA PRO A 277 -9.90 -13.28 -1.68
C PRO A 277 -10.62 -13.71 -0.40
N VAL A 278 -10.09 -13.34 0.75
CA VAL A 278 -10.84 -13.46 2.00
C VAL A 278 -12.09 -12.58 1.85
N ARG A 279 -13.22 -13.21 1.50
CA ARG A 279 -14.51 -12.52 1.52
C ARG A 279 -14.76 -12.10 2.96
N MET A 280 -14.92 -10.82 3.17
CA MET A 280 -15.52 -10.31 4.40
C MET A 280 -16.88 -10.97 4.51
N ALA A 281 -17.08 -11.79 5.52
CA ALA A 281 -18.39 -12.20 5.96
C ALA A 281 -19.11 -10.91 6.41
N GLY A 282 -19.87 -10.34 5.49
CA GLY A 282 -20.88 -9.35 5.82
C GLY A 282 -21.82 -10.04 6.80
N GLY A 283 -22.00 -9.43 7.98
CA GLY A 283 -22.90 -9.91 9.01
C GLY A 283 -24.30 -10.16 8.43
N GLY A 284 -24.60 -11.43 8.27
CA GLY A 284 -25.90 -11.96 7.94
C GLY A 284 -26.16 -13.10 8.90
N ALA A 285 -27.12 -12.89 9.76
CA ALA A 285 -27.59 -13.80 10.77
C ALA A 285 -27.99 -15.16 10.21
N GLY A 286 -27.56 -16.23 10.87
CA GLY A 286 -28.36 -17.41 11.17
C GLY A 286 -28.85 -18.27 10.02
N ALA A 287 -28.13 -19.40 9.81
CA ALA A 287 -28.81 -20.66 9.52
C ALA A 287 -27.99 -21.79 10.11
N PRO A 288 -28.58 -22.76 10.82
CA PRO A 288 -27.86 -23.82 11.50
C PRO A 288 -27.35 -24.86 10.50
N ALA A 289 -26.08 -25.21 10.65
CA ALA A 289 -25.49 -26.33 9.91
C ALA A 289 -26.16 -27.64 10.37
N THR A 290 -26.88 -28.26 9.45
CA THR A 290 -27.38 -29.62 9.61
C THR A 290 -26.20 -30.57 9.49
N VAL A 291 -25.87 -31.19 10.61
CA VAL A 291 -24.97 -32.32 10.69
C VAL A 291 -25.68 -33.53 10.05
N VAL A 292 -25.23 -33.99 8.91
CA VAL A 292 -25.59 -35.31 8.40
C VAL A 292 -24.45 -36.25 8.74
N ALA A 293 -24.68 -37.02 9.78
CA ALA A 293 -23.93 -38.23 10.06
C ALA A 293 -24.51 -39.40 9.24
N GLY A 294 -23.66 -40.11 8.57
CA GLY A 294 -23.97 -41.38 7.95
C GLY A 294 -22.68 -41.83 7.28
N GLY A 295 -21.96 -42.81 7.69
CA GLY A 295 -22.26 -44.08 8.26
C GLY A 295 -22.10 -45.15 7.17
N ALA A 296 -21.16 -46.05 7.40
CA ALA A 296 -20.99 -47.37 6.84
C ALA A 296 -19.84 -47.53 5.85
N ARG A 297 -18.75 -48.13 6.29
CA ARG A 297 -18.47 -49.56 6.43
C ARG A 297 -18.11 -50.30 5.11
N ALA A 298 -16.91 -50.78 5.13
CA ALA A 298 -16.39 -52.13 4.96
C ALA A 298 -15.77 -52.35 3.58
N ALA A 299 -14.66 -52.97 3.37
CA ALA A 299 -13.99 -54.16 3.80
C ALA A 299 -12.62 -54.18 3.13
N ALA A 300 -11.54 -54.34 3.85
CA ALA A 300 -10.79 -55.53 4.04
C ALA A 300 -10.21 -56.19 2.76
N THR A 301 -8.88 -55.93 2.54
CA THR A 301 -7.72 -56.86 2.50
C THR A 301 -7.69 -57.97 1.41
N PRO A 302 -6.53 -58.56 1.08
CA PRO A 302 -5.14 -58.37 1.50
C PRO A 302 -4.04 -58.46 0.40
N ALA A 303 -2.85 -57.98 0.78
CA ALA A 303 -1.52 -58.53 0.48
C ALA A 303 -1.12 -58.99 -0.94
N SER A 304 -0.11 -58.27 -1.46
CA SER A 304 1.01 -58.99 -2.11
C SER A 304 2.32 -58.22 -1.81
N ARG A 305 3.19 -58.93 -1.10
CA ARG A 305 4.61 -58.62 -0.94
C ARG A 305 5.27 -58.66 -2.30
N GLY A 306 5.79 -57.55 -2.77
CA GLY A 306 6.73 -57.44 -3.86
C GLY A 306 7.88 -56.59 -3.40
N ASN A 307 8.91 -57.27 -2.93
CA ASN A 307 10.23 -56.70 -2.64
C ASN A 307 10.86 -56.34 -3.99
N ALA A 308 10.96 -55.03 -4.26
CA ALA A 308 11.80 -54.51 -5.33
C ALA A 308 12.57 -53.32 -4.78
N SER A 309 13.80 -53.61 -4.41
CA SER A 309 14.86 -52.64 -4.17
C SER A 309 14.95 -51.74 -5.38
N ALA A 310 14.54 -50.48 -5.22
CA ALA A 310 14.87 -49.45 -6.16
C ALA A 310 16.35 -49.07 -5.95
N PRO A 311 17.19 -49.11 -6.99
CA PRO A 311 18.52 -48.54 -6.89
C PRO A 311 18.37 -47.03 -6.75
N ALA A 312 19.03 -46.49 -5.74
CA ALA A 312 19.29 -45.09 -5.65
C ALA A 312 19.97 -44.65 -6.95
N ALA A 313 19.21 -44.00 -7.82
CA ALA A 313 19.76 -43.28 -8.94
C ALA A 313 20.57 -42.10 -8.37
N GLN A 314 21.83 -42.37 -8.12
CA GLN A 314 22.88 -41.35 -8.13
C GLN A 314 22.86 -40.82 -9.56
N GLY A 315 22.14 -39.71 -9.76
CA GLY A 315 22.20 -38.93 -10.97
C GLY A 315 23.61 -38.44 -11.14
N GLU A 316 24.38 -39.19 -11.88
CA GLU A 316 25.66 -38.79 -12.44
C GLU A 316 25.38 -37.53 -13.26
N ILE A 317 25.77 -36.36 -12.72
CA ILE A 317 25.72 -35.08 -13.38
C ILE A 317 26.71 -35.17 -14.53
N LYS A 318 26.22 -35.55 -15.72
CA LYS A 318 27.01 -35.40 -16.95
C LYS A 318 27.43 -33.95 -17.04
N PRO A 319 28.74 -33.63 -17.17
CA PRO A 319 29.20 -32.30 -17.45
C PRO A 319 28.47 -31.81 -18.72
N GLY A 320 27.88 -30.62 -18.63
CA GLY A 320 27.04 -30.04 -19.68
C GLY A 320 27.66 -30.18 -21.06
N ALA A 321 26.83 -30.46 -22.04
CA ALA A 321 27.20 -30.59 -23.43
C ALA A 321 27.96 -29.31 -23.85
N THR A 322 29.21 -29.48 -24.25
CA THR A 322 30.07 -28.38 -24.70
C THR A 322 29.66 -28.05 -26.14
N VAL A 323 28.82 -27.07 -26.33
CA VAL A 323 28.50 -26.58 -27.68
C VAL A 323 29.70 -25.75 -28.14
N LEU A 324 30.35 -26.15 -29.22
CA LEU A 324 31.51 -25.45 -29.80
C LEU A 324 32.74 -25.36 -28.89
N GLY A 325 32.95 -26.23 -27.88
CA GLY A 325 34.11 -26.15 -27.01
C GLY A 325 34.03 -25.07 -25.90
N CYS A 326 32.98 -24.29 -25.87
CA CYS A 326 32.72 -23.34 -24.79
C CYS A 326 31.81 -24.00 -23.73
N PRO A 327 32.05 -23.79 -22.41
CA PRO A 327 31.13 -24.23 -21.39
C PRO A 327 29.81 -23.49 -21.56
N GLU A 328 28.71 -24.24 -21.61
CA GLU A 328 27.40 -23.56 -21.59
C GLU A 328 27.27 -22.74 -20.31
N PRO A 329 26.72 -21.52 -20.39
CA PRO A 329 26.41 -20.74 -19.20
C PRO A 329 25.46 -21.62 -18.35
N ARG A 330 25.84 -21.84 -17.09
CA ARG A 330 25.03 -22.58 -16.12
C ARG A 330 23.71 -21.87 -15.95
N ALA A 331 22.73 -22.25 -16.77
CA ALA A 331 21.36 -21.91 -16.50
C ALA A 331 21.02 -22.57 -15.14
N ILE A 332 20.86 -21.77 -14.12
CA ILE A 332 20.26 -22.23 -12.86
C ILE A 332 18.77 -22.43 -13.17
N ILE A 333 18.46 -23.59 -13.76
CA ILE A 333 17.09 -24.01 -14.02
C ILE A 333 16.51 -24.37 -12.66
N SER A 334 16.05 -23.38 -11.93
CA SER A 334 15.09 -23.63 -10.87
C SER A 334 13.77 -23.97 -11.55
N PRO A 335 13.20 -25.16 -11.33
CA PRO A 335 11.91 -25.47 -11.90
C PRO A 335 10.92 -24.45 -11.34
N ALA A 336 10.59 -23.46 -12.15
CA ALA A 336 9.47 -22.59 -11.86
C ALA A 336 8.23 -23.47 -11.90
N LYS A 337 7.76 -23.95 -10.74
CA LYS A 337 6.36 -24.33 -10.58
C LYS A 337 5.57 -23.18 -11.19
N GLY A 338 4.76 -23.48 -12.21
CA GLY A 338 3.92 -22.51 -12.89
C GLY A 338 3.03 -21.77 -11.89
N GLN A 339 3.61 -20.76 -11.26
CA GLN A 339 2.91 -19.81 -10.43
C GLN A 339 2.28 -18.84 -11.41
N GLY A 340 1.02 -19.13 -11.74
CA GLY A 340 0.22 -18.20 -12.52
C GLY A 340 0.36 -16.80 -11.90
N SER A 341 0.72 -15.82 -12.71
CA SER A 341 0.76 -14.45 -12.25
C SER A 341 -0.64 -14.06 -11.77
N GLY A 342 -0.75 -13.74 -10.50
CA GLY A 342 -1.99 -13.24 -9.91
C GLY A 342 -2.45 -11.92 -10.54
N PRO A 343 -3.59 -11.40 -10.11
CA PRO A 343 -4.18 -10.17 -10.67
C PRO A 343 -3.42 -8.89 -10.31
N LEU A 344 -2.45 -8.98 -9.39
CA LEU A 344 -1.73 -7.81 -8.89
C LEU A 344 -0.58 -7.44 -9.82
N ARG A 345 -0.37 -6.14 -10.00
CA ARG A 345 0.69 -5.58 -10.83
C ARG A 345 1.54 -4.60 -10.02
N PRO A 346 2.85 -4.53 -10.27
CA PRO A 346 3.68 -3.45 -9.72
C PRO A 346 3.16 -2.09 -10.16
N GLY A 347 3.35 -1.07 -9.32
CA GLY A 347 2.85 0.29 -9.56
C GLY A 347 1.43 0.54 -9.06
N MET A 348 0.67 -0.49 -8.67
CA MET A 348 -0.66 -0.28 -8.07
C MET A 348 -0.53 0.37 -6.70
N PHE A 349 -1.50 1.25 -6.38
CA PHE A 349 -1.63 1.82 -5.05
C PHE A 349 -2.51 0.93 -4.17
N ALA A 350 -2.12 0.82 -2.90
CA ALA A 350 -2.85 0.08 -1.89
C ALA A 350 -3.08 0.95 -0.66
N ARG A 351 -4.30 0.91 -0.14
CA ARG A 351 -4.60 1.42 1.20
C ARG A 351 -4.23 0.34 2.21
N VAL A 352 -3.25 0.65 3.04
CA VAL A 352 -2.70 -0.25 4.04
C VAL A 352 -3.32 0.08 5.39
N THR A 353 -3.88 -0.91 6.07
CA THR A 353 -4.35 -0.79 7.44
C THR A 353 -3.49 -1.70 8.32
N ALA A 354 -2.63 -1.08 9.12
CA ALA A 354 -1.83 -1.78 10.11
C ALA A 354 -2.62 -1.84 11.43
N VAL A 355 -3.03 -3.04 11.83
CA VAL A 355 -3.74 -3.28 13.09
C VAL A 355 -2.72 -3.63 14.15
N PHE A 356 -2.61 -2.81 15.19
CA PHE A 356 -1.65 -3.01 16.29
C PHE A 356 -2.27 -3.80 17.44
N GLU A 357 -3.50 -3.48 17.80
CA GLU A 357 -4.20 -4.11 18.91
C GLU A 357 -5.69 -4.19 18.63
N VAL A 358 -6.31 -5.28 19.01
CA VAL A 358 -7.76 -5.45 18.99
C VAL A 358 -8.20 -5.73 20.41
N ARG A 359 -8.99 -4.85 21.00
CA ARG A 359 -9.55 -5.00 22.33
C ARG A 359 -11.04 -5.35 22.20
N PRO A 360 -11.40 -6.62 22.38
CA PRO A 360 -12.79 -6.99 22.52
C PRO A 360 -13.29 -6.42 23.87
N ASP A 361 -14.57 -6.10 23.93
CA ASP A 361 -15.24 -5.66 25.17
C ASP A 361 -14.67 -4.38 25.81
N ALA A 362 -14.07 -3.47 25.02
CA ALA A 362 -13.61 -2.18 25.51
C ALA A 362 -14.81 -1.29 25.86
N LEU A 363 -14.82 -0.71 27.08
CA LEU A 363 -15.82 0.27 27.46
C LEU A 363 -15.64 1.54 26.66
N SER A 364 -16.64 1.96 25.92
CA SER A 364 -16.56 3.13 25.05
C SER A 364 -17.60 4.17 25.37
N VAL A 365 -17.19 5.43 25.31
CA VAL A 365 -18.08 6.60 25.43
C VAL A 365 -17.93 7.48 24.18
N PRO A 366 -18.97 8.26 23.82
CA PRO A 366 -18.81 9.32 22.83
C PRO A 366 -17.74 10.32 23.27
N GLU A 367 -16.92 10.80 22.34
CA GLU A 367 -15.84 11.75 22.63
C GLU A 367 -16.35 13.03 23.28
N GLU A 368 -17.59 13.43 22.97
CA GLU A 368 -18.28 14.59 23.52
C GLU A 368 -18.54 14.45 25.04
N ALA A 369 -18.55 13.23 25.60
CA ALA A 369 -18.75 13.00 27.03
C ALA A 369 -17.54 13.39 27.89
N ILE A 370 -16.37 13.58 27.28
CA ILE A 370 -15.11 13.83 27.98
C ILE A 370 -14.94 15.31 28.24
N VAL A 371 -14.75 15.68 29.50
CA VAL A 371 -14.51 17.04 29.95
C VAL A 371 -13.08 17.17 30.47
N PRO A 372 -12.17 17.81 29.71
CA PRO A 372 -10.81 18.08 30.18
C PRO A 372 -10.82 19.21 31.20
N GLN A 373 -10.24 19.00 32.38
CA GLN A 373 -10.12 20.02 33.42
C GLN A 373 -8.82 19.83 34.21
N GLY A 374 -7.98 20.88 34.24
CA GLY A 374 -6.74 20.87 35.03
C GLY A 374 -5.73 19.77 34.66
N GLY A 375 -5.68 19.35 33.41
CA GLY A 375 -4.80 18.28 32.96
C GLY A 375 -5.33 16.85 33.21
N ARG A 376 -6.49 16.73 33.84
CA ARG A 376 -7.19 15.47 34.06
C ARG A 376 -8.42 15.36 33.20
N GLN A 377 -8.89 14.13 32.97
CA GLN A 377 -10.07 13.86 32.16
C GLN A 377 -11.22 13.42 33.07
N PHE A 378 -12.37 14.02 32.87
CA PHE A 378 -13.57 13.72 33.65
C PHE A 378 -14.72 13.36 32.74
N VAL A 379 -15.61 12.53 33.26
CA VAL A 379 -16.91 12.24 32.64
C VAL A 379 -17.98 12.52 33.71
N ILE A 380 -19.10 13.10 33.32
CA ILE A 380 -20.23 13.34 34.20
C ILE A 380 -21.19 12.18 34.03
N ARG A 381 -21.36 11.39 35.11
CA ARG A 381 -22.28 10.26 35.16
C ARG A 381 -23.63 10.71 35.75
N ALA A 382 -24.71 10.25 35.15
CA ALA A 382 -26.06 10.43 35.69
C ALA A 382 -26.37 9.25 36.63
N VAL A 383 -26.49 9.54 37.90
CA VAL A 383 -26.71 8.52 38.96
C VAL A 383 -27.96 8.83 39.77
N SER A 384 -28.49 7.81 40.47
CA SER A 384 -29.60 7.99 41.38
C SER A 384 -29.19 8.86 42.57
N PRO A 385 -30.10 9.72 43.12
CA PRO A 385 -29.80 10.62 44.24
C PRO A 385 -29.19 9.92 45.46
N SER A 386 -29.55 8.66 45.69
CA SER A 386 -29.05 7.84 46.82
C SER A 386 -27.55 7.51 46.76
N GLN A 387 -26.90 7.68 45.61
CA GLN A 387 -25.49 7.35 45.41
C GLN A 387 -24.55 8.54 45.61
N VAL A 388 -25.05 9.75 45.78
CA VAL A 388 -24.24 10.96 45.96
C VAL A 388 -24.44 11.51 47.39
N ALA A 389 -23.35 11.65 48.14
CA ALA A 389 -23.37 12.24 49.47
C ALA A 389 -23.81 13.71 49.40
N GLY A 390 -24.87 14.08 50.12
CA GLY A 390 -25.42 15.45 50.16
C GLY A 390 -26.74 15.66 49.40
N SER A 391 -27.33 14.62 48.86
CA SER A 391 -28.59 14.70 48.09
C SER A 391 -29.86 14.74 48.96
N ALA A 392 -29.76 14.77 50.29
CA ALA A 392 -30.88 14.69 51.22
C ALA A 392 -31.90 15.86 51.16
N THR A 393 -31.64 16.90 50.39
CA THR A 393 -32.47 18.11 50.26
C THR A 393 -33.10 18.26 48.85
N LEU A 394 -33.08 17.19 48.04
CA LEU A 394 -33.61 17.25 46.68
C LEU A 394 -35.13 17.00 46.62
N PRO A 395 -35.90 17.70 45.78
CA PRO A 395 -37.31 17.44 45.56
C PRO A 395 -37.56 15.99 45.16
N PRO A 396 -38.68 15.37 45.54
CA PRO A 396 -39.00 13.97 45.22
C PRO A 396 -39.17 13.68 43.72
N ASP A 397 -39.18 14.72 42.89
CA ASP A 397 -39.35 14.66 41.46
C ASP A 397 -38.04 14.49 40.66
N VAL A 398 -36.87 14.48 41.39
CA VAL A 398 -35.54 14.34 40.78
C VAL A 398 -35.14 12.87 40.70
N GLN A 399 -35.12 12.32 39.47
CA GLN A 399 -34.76 10.93 39.26
C GLN A 399 -33.24 10.72 39.14
N GLN A 400 -32.48 11.70 38.66
CA GLN A 400 -31.04 11.59 38.44
C GLN A 400 -30.29 12.86 38.81
N VAL A 401 -29.06 12.67 39.30
CA VAL A 401 -28.12 13.74 39.65
C VAL A 401 -26.77 13.54 39.00
N SER A 402 -26.02 14.65 38.80
CA SER A 402 -24.69 14.61 38.23
C SER A 402 -23.67 14.12 39.25
N GLN A 403 -22.80 13.24 38.83
CA GLN A 403 -21.59 12.83 39.52
C GLN A 403 -20.40 12.93 38.57
N ARG A 404 -19.39 13.70 38.94
CA ARG A 404 -18.15 13.81 38.16
C ARG A 404 -17.22 12.67 38.57
N VAL A 405 -16.74 11.94 37.57
CA VAL A 405 -15.82 10.82 37.74
C VAL A 405 -14.56 11.08 36.92
N GLU A 406 -13.40 10.97 37.57
CA GLU A 406 -12.11 11.00 36.89
C GLU A 406 -11.93 9.70 36.11
N VAL A 407 -11.53 9.78 34.84
CA VAL A 407 -11.41 8.62 33.95
C VAL A 407 -10.03 8.57 33.34
N LYS A 408 -9.52 7.35 33.13
CA LYS A 408 -8.35 7.09 32.34
C LYS A 408 -8.77 6.71 30.93
N LEU A 409 -8.28 7.44 29.94
CA LEU A 409 -8.58 7.21 28.54
C LEU A 409 -7.63 6.17 27.94
N GLY A 410 -8.15 5.34 27.08
CA GLY A 410 -7.41 4.40 26.25
C GLY A 410 -7.36 4.82 24.79
N ILE A 411 -7.72 3.90 23.89
CA ILE A 411 -7.73 4.11 22.45
C ILE A 411 -8.79 5.13 22.05
N ARG A 412 -8.39 6.12 21.24
CA ARG A 412 -9.30 7.10 20.65
C ARG A 412 -9.62 6.74 19.22
N ARG A 413 -10.92 6.78 18.91
CA ARG A 413 -11.45 6.60 17.56
C ARG A 413 -12.33 7.80 17.18
N PRO A 414 -12.55 8.09 15.93
CA PRO A 414 -13.49 9.14 15.53
C PRO A 414 -14.87 8.92 16.16
N GLY A 415 -15.29 9.88 17.01
CA GLY A 415 -16.57 9.87 17.71
C GLY A 415 -16.66 8.98 18.93
N ARG A 416 -15.66 8.15 19.28
CA ARG A 416 -15.67 7.31 20.50
C ARG A 416 -14.29 7.18 21.14
N VAL A 417 -14.27 7.09 22.46
CA VAL A 417 -13.04 6.94 23.26
C VAL A 417 -13.20 5.79 24.24
N GLU A 418 -12.16 4.98 24.37
CA GLU A 418 -12.07 3.91 25.35
C GLU A 418 -11.85 4.49 26.74
N ILE A 419 -12.54 3.92 27.71
CA ILE A 419 -12.32 4.21 29.12
C ILE A 419 -11.72 2.97 29.78
N LEU A 420 -10.52 3.13 30.36
CA LEU A 420 -9.80 2.06 31.03
C LEU A 420 -10.23 1.94 32.50
N GLU A 421 -10.45 3.09 33.15
CA GLU A 421 -10.82 3.14 34.58
C GLU A 421 -11.83 4.26 34.80
N GLY A 422 -12.75 4.07 35.73
CA GLY A 422 -13.68 5.10 36.23
C GLY A 422 -15.14 4.88 35.86
N LEU A 423 -15.48 4.04 34.89
CA LEU A 423 -16.85 3.75 34.49
C LEU A 423 -17.13 2.25 34.44
N ALA A 424 -18.39 1.87 34.56
CA ALA A 424 -18.88 0.51 34.39
C ALA A 424 -19.78 0.39 33.17
N GLU A 425 -19.96 -0.85 32.69
CA GLU A 425 -20.90 -1.15 31.60
C GLU A 425 -22.34 -0.75 32.00
N GLY A 426 -23.04 -0.07 31.11
CA GLY A 426 -24.41 0.38 31.35
C GLY A 426 -24.53 1.71 32.10
N ASP A 427 -23.42 2.31 32.55
CA ASP A 427 -23.45 3.66 33.14
C ASP A 427 -23.99 4.66 32.11
N THR A 428 -24.73 5.64 32.60
CA THR A 428 -25.26 6.72 31.77
C THR A 428 -24.38 7.96 31.91
N VAL A 429 -23.82 8.45 30.81
CA VAL A 429 -22.89 9.59 30.76
C VAL A 429 -23.49 10.77 30.01
N VAL A 430 -23.19 11.97 30.47
CA VAL A 430 -23.69 13.21 29.87
C VAL A 430 -22.82 13.58 28.67
N ILE A 431 -23.43 13.77 27.47
CA ILE A 431 -22.77 14.16 26.25
C ILE A 431 -22.97 15.63 25.89
N ALA A 432 -24.07 16.25 26.29
CA ALA A 432 -24.32 17.67 26.09
C ALA A 432 -24.91 18.32 27.33
N GLY A 433 -24.61 19.61 27.56
CA GLY A 433 -25.08 20.36 28.73
C GLY A 433 -24.12 20.37 29.93
N GLN A 434 -22.92 19.77 29.80
CA GLN A 434 -21.88 19.65 30.84
C GLN A 434 -21.45 21.00 31.43
N GLN A 435 -21.43 22.06 30.61
CA GLN A 435 -21.03 23.41 31.06
C GLN A 435 -21.90 23.99 32.15
N ARG A 436 -23.13 23.49 32.31
CA ARG A 436 -24.09 23.88 33.34
C ARG A 436 -23.95 23.06 34.61
N LEU A 437 -23.16 22.00 34.59
CA LEU A 437 -22.96 21.04 35.68
C LEU A 437 -21.63 21.32 36.39
N GLN A 438 -21.58 22.42 37.17
CA GLN A 438 -20.35 22.84 37.84
C GLN A 438 -20.14 22.12 39.19
N LYS A 439 -21.18 21.58 39.79
CA LYS A 439 -21.16 20.89 41.09
C LYS A 439 -21.76 19.50 40.99
N ASP A 440 -21.23 18.59 41.78
CA ASP A 440 -21.85 17.26 41.97
C ASP A 440 -23.19 17.37 42.67
N GLY A 441 -24.11 16.44 42.38
CA GLY A 441 -25.45 16.47 42.97
C GLY A 441 -26.43 17.42 42.28
N THR A 442 -26.06 18.04 41.12
CA THR A 442 -26.98 18.87 40.38
C THR A 442 -28.07 18.02 39.76
N PRO A 443 -29.39 18.37 39.97
CA PRO A 443 -30.51 17.61 39.42
C PRO A 443 -30.50 17.66 37.87
N LEU A 444 -30.64 16.48 37.24
CA LEU A 444 -30.62 16.29 35.80
C LEU A 444 -32.03 15.96 35.31
N ARG A 445 -32.36 16.54 34.15
CA ARG A 445 -33.46 16.09 33.30
C ARG A 445 -32.88 15.51 32.03
N THR A 446 -32.88 14.20 31.91
CA THR A 446 -32.34 13.50 30.74
C THR A 446 -33.27 13.67 29.55
N VAL A 447 -32.71 14.06 28.44
CA VAL A 447 -33.37 14.07 27.13
C VAL A 447 -32.64 12.99 26.29
N GLU A 448 -33.29 11.84 26.15
CA GLU A 448 -32.78 10.82 25.22
C GLU A 448 -33.10 11.27 23.80
N MET A 449 -32.14 11.77 23.07
CA MET A 449 -32.25 11.83 21.61
C MET A 449 -32.04 10.42 21.06
N SER A 450 -33.09 9.74 20.71
CA SER A 450 -33.02 8.60 19.78
C SER A 450 -32.37 9.11 18.48
N ARG A 451 -31.06 8.95 18.32
CA ARG A 451 -30.44 8.98 17.00
C ARG A 451 -31.02 7.81 16.22
N GLY A 452 -32.13 8.09 15.52
CA GLY A 452 -32.79 7.14 14.66
C GLY A 452 -31.76 6.50 13.73
N GLY A 453 -31.71 5.18 13.80
CA GLY A 453 -31.05 4.37 12.79
C GLY A 453 -31.56 4.80 11.41
N SER A 454 -30.63 5.02 10.52
CA SER A 454 -30.89 5.22 9.09
C SER A 454 -31.68 4.01 8.56
N GLY A 455 -32.95 4.22 8.19
CA GLY A 455 -33.73 3.16 7.58
C GLY A 455 -35.23 3.37 7.77
N GLY A 456 -35.84 4.16 6.92
CA GLY A 456 -37.27 4.26 6.87
C GLY A 456 -37.72 5.55 6.20
N ALA A 457 -37.65 5.59 4.87
CA ALA A 457 -38.36 6.59 4.11
C ALA A 457 -39.88 6.41 4.35
N PRO A 458 -40.65 7.47 4.71
CA PRO A 458 -42.09 7.37 4.72
C PRO A 458 -42.61 7.28 3.27
N ALA A 459 -43.26 6.17 2.95
CA ALA A 459 -44.06 6.05 1.76
C ALA A 459 -45.24 7.06 1.86
N GLY A 460 -45.32 7.98 0.93
CA GLY A 460 -46.46 8.86 0.78
C GLY A 460 -46.10 10.29 0.40
N ALA A 461 -45.58 10.51 -0.79
CA ALA A 461 -45.69 11.79 -1.47
C ALA A 461 -46.04 11.55 -2.94
N VAL A 462 -47.21 11.97 -3.27
CA VAL A 462 -47.87 12.00 -4.57
C VAL A 462 -46.95 12.60 -5.63
N ALA A 463 -46.77 11.90 -6.74
CA ALA A 463 -46.07 12.36 -7.92
C ALA A 463 -46.77 13.57 -8.55
N PRO A 464 -46.07 14.63 -8.95
CA PRO A 464 -46.64 15.62 -9.84
C PRO A 464 -46.55 15.11 -11.28
N THR A 465 -47.70 15.22 -11.95
CA THR A 465 -48.00 14.97 -13.35
C THR A 465 -47.03 15.72 -14.29
N PRO A 466 -46.56 15.13 -15.38
CA PRO A 466 -45.76 15.83 -16.38
C PRO A 466 -46.63 16.72 -17.25
N ALA A 467 -46.24 17.97 -17.40
CA ALA A 467 -46.79 18.92 -18.35
C ALA A 467 -46.27 18.64 -19.79
N PRO A 468 -47.03 19.01 -20.83
CA PRO A 468 -46.84 18.52 -22.19
C PRO A 468 -45.71 19.22 -22.94
N ALA A 469 -45.13 18.46 -23.86
CA ALA A 469 -44.13 18.84 -24.82
C ALA A 469 -44.50 20.08 -25.65
N GLY A 470 -43.64 21.07 -25.61
CA GLY A 470 -43.60 22.20 -26.53
C GLY A 470 -42.57 21.96 -27.62
N THR A 471 -43.05 22.04 -28.80
CA THR A 471 -42.49 21.91 -30.13
C THR A 471 -41.18 22.70 -30.34
N ALA A 472 -40.23 22.09 -31.02
CA ALA A 472 -39.03 22.71 -31.57
C ALA A 472 -39.37 23.68 -32.74
N PRO A 473 -38.46 24.59 -33.07
CA PRO A 473 -38.15 24.77 -34.49
C PRO A 473 -36.70 24.51 -34.83
N ALA A 474 -36.55 23.87 -35.99
CA ALA A 474 -35.31 23.66 -36.74
C ALA A 474 -34.78 24.98 -37.34
N ALA A 475 -33.49 25.11 -37.39
CA ALA A 475 -32.74 25.91 -38.35
C ALA A 475 -31.37 25.27 -38.49
N THR A 476 -31.11 24.55 -39.52
CA THR A 476 -30.58 24.85 -40.86
C THR A 476 -29.32 25.70 -40.84
N GLY A 477 -28.21 25.07 -41.28
CA GLY A 477 -27.34 25.77 -42.19
C GLY A 477 -25.86 25.89 -41.80
N ALA A 478 -25.07 25.18 -42.58
CA ALA A 478 -23.83 25.61 -43.22
C ALA A 478 -22.50 25.40 -42.48
N ALA A 479 -21.76 24.41 -42.98
CA ALA A 479 -20.31 24.52 -43.18
C ALA A 479 -20.05 25.53 -44.32
N PRO A 480 -18.86 26.15 -44.37
CA PRO A 480 -17.77 25.63 -45.17
C PRO A 480 -16.39 25.87 -44.59
N SER A 481 -15.45 24.97 -44.89
CA SER A 481 -14.41 25.02 -45.92
C SER A 481 -13.14 25.82 -45.66
N ALA A 482 -12.05 25.11 -45.84
CA ALA A 482 -10.76 25.50 -46.42
C ALA A 482 -9.67 26.11 -45.53
N ALA A 483 -8.60 25.34 -45.53
CA ALA A 483 -7.18 25.77 -45.42
C ALA A 483 -6.88 26.81 -46.55
N PRO A 484 -5.70 27.46 -46.63
CA PRO A 484 -4.40 26.82 -46.51
C PRO A 484 -3.23 27.72 -45.99
N ASN A 485 -2.10 27.05 -45.72
CA ASN A 485 -0.75 27.38 -46.18
C ASN A 485 -0.09 28.68 -45.74
N THR A 486 1.10 28.59 -45.12
CA THR A 486 2.37 29.15 -45.69
C THR A 486 3.52 28.92 -44.70
N ALA A 487 4.44 28.06 -45.06
CA ALA A 487 5.81 28.35 -45.44
C ALA A 487 6.77 28.83 -44.34
N ALA A 488 7.83 28.03 -44.21
CA ALA A 488 9.12 28.26 -43.57
C ALA A 488 9.81 29.57 -44.06
N PRO A 489 10.91 30.02 -43.40
CA PRO A 489 12.22 29.39 -43.65
C PRO A 489 13.19 29.32 -42.44
N ALA A 490 14.14 28.43 -42.55
CA ALA A 490 15.44 28.44 -41.91
C ALA A 490 16.28 29.62 -42.42
N PRO A 491 17.34 30.02 -41.69
CA PRO A 491 18.67 29.55 -42.08
C PRO A 491 19.65 29.29 -40.92
N SER A 492 20.54 28.37 -41.13
CA SER A 492 21.95 28.30 -40.66
C SER A 492 22.73 29.53 -41.19
N PRO A 493 24.05 29.72 -40.85
CA PRO A 493 25.05 28.94 -40.15
C PRO A 493 26.10 29.76 -39.36
N ALA A 494 27.13 29.04 -38.86
CA ALA A 494 28.52 29.41 -38.63
C ALA A 494 28.88 30.22 -37.35
N ARG A 495 29.62 29.65 -36.47
CA ARG A 495 31.07 29.41 -36.38
C ARG A 495 31.39 28.45 -35.26
#